data_db273c05480cf498b21017eaa3b5ea41
#
_entry.id   db273c05480cf498b21017eaa3b5ea41
#
_cell.length_a   1.000
_cell.length_b   1.000
_cell.length_c   1.000
_cell.angle_alpha   90.00
_cell.angle_beta   90.00
_cell.angle_gamma   90.00
#
_symmetry.space_group_name_H-M   'P 1'
#
loop_
_entity.id
_entity.type
_entity.pdbx_description
1 polymer ?
#
loop_
_entity_poly.entity_id
_entity_poly.type
_entity_poly.pdbx_seq_one_letter_code
_entity_poly.pdbx_strand_id
1 'polypeptide(L)'
;TEEDDFTSGFGYGKVLNAIKTYDKVCLFISMPCVGGCMFNMGINWAKENSRARIKGHWSLFRKLWRQYEKLCDEVGFVVPTILEWPRNNAYWRESMVKKRLEKNGMVFSDFDGCRYDLHDSSGIQYLKKPWRFASNLPGIQEVFNRLCQGDHNHGSTCGKEAKHSQYYTPTMTILVHKVIADFFYGKRFVPGTVDNTNMDSDYMQFVAKYGNLRVDPGDFK
;
A
#
# COMPACT_ATOMS: atom_id res chain seq x y z
N THR A 1 4.00 -14.32 13.54
CA THR A 1 4.20 -15.79 13.66
C THR A 1 4.63 -16.36 12.32
N GLU A 2 5.15 -17.59 12.28
CA GLU A 2 5.48 -18.29 11.02
C GLU A 2 4.24 -18.41 10.13
N GLU A 3 3.09 -18.48 10.74
CA GLU A 3 1.78 -18.55 10.07
C GLU A 3 1.43 -17.28 9.28
N ASP A 4 1.99 -16.13 9.64
CA ASP A 4 1.72 -14.84 9.00
C ASP A 4 2.87 -14.39 8.10
N ASP A 5 4.00 -15.13 8.12
CA ASP A 5 5.13 -14.85 7.24
C ASP A 5 4.85 -15.37 5.82
N PHE A 6 4.56 -14.47 4.90
CA PHE A 6 4.34 -14.81 3.49
C PHE A 6 5.56 -15.49 2.84
N THR A 7 6.75 -15.39 3.42
CA THR A 7 7.94 -16.12 2.94
C THR A 7 8.04 -17.55 3.45
N SER A 8 7.21 -17.96 4.42
CA SER A 8 7.05 -19.34 4.87
C SER A 8 6.13 -20.12 3.92
N GLY A 9 6.23 -21.45 3.96
CA GLY A 9 5.28 -22.31 3.22
C GLY A 9 3.86 -22.17 3.75
N PHE A 10 3.69 -21.95 5.04
CA PHE A 10 2.39 -21.83 5.70
C PHE A 10 1.71 -20.50 5.35
N GLY A 11 2.39 -19.37 5.54
CA GLY A 11 1.83 -18.06 5.22
C GLY A 11 1.52 -17.90 3.73
N TYR A 12 2.38 -18.45 2.84
CA TYR A 12 2.10 -18.53 1.41
C TYR A 12 0.83 -19.35 1.13
N GLY A 13 0.71 -20.52 1.75
CA GLY A 13 -0.45 -21.42 1.61
C GLY A 13 -1.75 -20.76 2.04
N LYS A 14 -1.75 -19.98 3.12
CA LYS A 14 -2.92 -19.19 3.56
C LYS A 14 -3.42 -18.24 2.47
N VAL A 15 -2.52 -17.45 1.87
CA VAL A 15 -2.88 -16.49 0.83
C VAL A 15 -3.39 -17.22 -0.42
N LEU A 16 -2.69 -18.25 -0.87
CA LEU A 16 -3.10 -19.06 -2.01
C LEU A 16 -4.48 -19.69 -1.79
N ASN A 17 -4.71 -20.26 -0.61
CA ASN A 17 -6.01 -20.87 -0.26
C ASN A 17 -7.12 -19.81 -0.25
N ALA A 18 -6.87 -18.62 0.32
CA ALA A 18 -7.85 -17.54 0.30
C ALA A 18 -8.26 -17.16 -1.13
N ILE A 19 -7.28 -17.01 -2.04
CA ILE A 19 -7.56 -16.68 -3.44
C ILE A 19 -8.37 -17.80 -4.14
N LYS A 20 -8.10 -19.07 -3.82
CA LYS A 20 -8.83 -20.20 -4.42
C LYS A 20 -10.20 -20.45 -3.81
N THR A 21 -10.44 -20.00 -2.58
CA THR A 21 -11.67 -20.28 -1.84
C THR A 21 -12.72 -19.19 -2.00
N TYR A 22 -12.29 -17.93 -2.07
CA TYR A 22 -13.22 -16.80 -2.10
C TYR A 22 -13.36 -16.22 -3.50
N ASP A 23 -14.60 -15.97 -3.94
CA ASP A 23 -14.89 -15.39 -5.26
C ASP A 23 -14.45 -13.94 -5.42
N LYS A 24 -14.31 -13.22 -4.31
CA LYS A 24 -13.99 -11.78 -4.29
C LYS A 24 -12.79 -11.53 -3.42
N VAL A 25 -11.61 -11.59 -4.02
CA VAL A 25 -10.32 -11.35 -3.35
C VAL A 25 -9.60 -10.20 -4.03
N CYS A 26 -9.14 -9.25 -3.24
CA CYS A 26 -8.20 -8.22 -3.66
C CYS A 26 -6.94 -8.33 -2.79
N LEU A 27 -5.79 -8.34 -3.43
CA LEU A 27 -4.50 -8.30 -2.74
C LEU A 27 -4.09 -6.84 -2.50
N PHE A 28 -4.01 -6.44 -1.23
CA PHE A 28 -3.34 -5.19 -0.86
C PHE A 28 -1.94 -5.52 -0.37
N ILE A 29 -0.92 -5.07 -1.12
CA ILE A 29 0.48 -5.44 -0.91
C ILE A 29 1.28 -4.22 -0.51
N SER A 30 1.78 -4.19 0.72
CA SER A 30 2.70 -3.16 1.24
C SER A 30 3.96 -3.84 1.77
N MET A 31 4.86 -4.21 0.86
CA MET A 31 6.13 -4.83 1.25
C MET A 31 7.07 -3.80 1.88
N PRO A 32 7.96 -4.22 2.83
CA PRO A 32 8.90 -3.32 3.46
C PRO A 32 9.72 -2.50 2.45
N CYS A 33 9.56 -1.18 2.47
CA CYS A 33 10.16 -0.26 1.49
C CYS A 33 11.57 0.22 1.86
N VAL A 34 12.08 -0.16 3.05
CA VAL A 34 13.30 0.39 3.67
C VAL A 34 14.53 0.25 2.78
N GLY A 35 14.72 -0.90 2.12
CA GLY A 35 15.88 -1.13 1.25
C GLY A 35 15.93 -0.20 0.04
N GLY A 36 14.79 0.09 -0.57
CA GLY A 36 14.67 0.96 -1.74
C GLY A 36 14.43 2.44 -1.42
N CYS A 37 14.41 2.82 -0.14
CA CYS A 37 14.22 4.20 0.28
C CYS A 37 15.40 5.08 -0.18
N MET A 38 15.09 6.27 -0.72
CA MET A 38 16.11 7.21 -1.25
C MET A 38 17.16 7.60 -0.21
N PHE A 39 16.77 7.80 1.06
CA PHE A 39 17.72 8.05 2.15
C PHE A 39 18.70 6.89 2.36
N ASN A 40 18.20 5.65 2.27
CA ASN A 40 19.05 4.47 2.43
C ASN A 40 19.93 4.25 1.19
N MET A 41 19.43 4.49 0.01
CA MET A 41 20.18 4.34 -1.24
C MET A 41 21.25 5.44 -1.44
N GLY A 42 21.04 6.63 -0.87
CA GLY A 42 21.98 7.75 -0.89
C GLY A 42 22.81 7.83 0.40
N ILE A 43 22.32 8.60 1.35
CA ILE A 43 23.06 9.00 2.55
C ILE A 43 23.51 7.81 3.42
N ASN A 44 22.60 6.85 3.66
CA ASN A 44 22.92 5.72 4.53
C ASN A 44 23.80 4.67 3.83
N TRP A 45 23.73 4.55 2.51
CA TRP A 45 24.61 3.66 1.75
C TRP A 45 26.08 4.04 1.86
N ALA A 46 26.39 5.33 1.98
CA ALA A 46 27.76 5.81 2.20
C ALA A 46 28.35 5.35 3.55
N LYS A 47 27.48 5.04 4.53
CA LYS A 47 27.89 4.59 5.87
C LYS A 47 28.07 3.07 5.89
N GLU A 48 29.29 2.61 6.20
CA GLU A 48 29.64 1.19 6.19
C GLU A 48 28.71 0.35 7.09
N ASN A 49 28.46 0.79 8.32
CA ASN A 49 27.58 0.10 9.28
C ASN A 49 26.13 -0.04 8.81
N SER A 50 25.70 0.76 7.83
CA SER A 50 24.33 0.69 7.28
C SER A 50 24.21 -0.22 6.07
N ARG A 51 25.31 -0.48 5.36
CA ARG A 51 25.28 -1.25 4.09
C ARG A 51 24.78 -2.68 4.27
N ALA A 52 25.24 -3.37 5.32
CA ALA A 52 24.83 -4.75 5.61
C ALA A 52 23.31 -4.82 5.83
N ARG A 53 22.76 -3.90 6.62
CA ARG A 53 21.31 -3.78 6.87
C ARG A 53 20.54 -3.50 5.59
N ILE A 54 21.00 -2.55 4.77
CA ILE A 54 20.34 -2.21 3.50
C ILE A 54 20.33 -3.41 2.54
N LYS A 55 21.47 -4.15 2.44
CA LYS A 55 21.56 -5.40 1.67
C LYS A 55 20.56 -6.45 2.18
N GLY A 56 20.39 -6.58 3.50
CA GLY A 56 19.41 -7.46 4.11
C GLY A 56 17.97 -7.12 3.67
N HIS A 57 17.61 -5.83 3.67
CA HIS A 57 16.29 -5.39 3.19
C HIS A 57 16.09 -5.66 1.69
N TRP A 58 17.11 -5.53 0.86
CA TRP A 58 17.05 -5.90 -0.55
C TRP A 58 16.88 -7.40 -0.74
N SER A 59 17.55 -8.22 0.07
CA SER A 59 17.39 -9.67 0.05
C SER A 59 15.97 -10.09 0.42
N LEU A 60 15.42 -9.50 1.50
CA LEU A 60 14.03 -9.72 1.92
C LEU A 60 13.04 -9.31 0.82
N PHE A 61 13.21 -8.11 0.26
CA PHE A 61 12.37 -7.66 -0.86
C PHE A 61 12.36 -8.66 -2.01
N ARG A 62 13.54 -9.14 -2.46
CA ARG A 62 13.62 -10.10 -3.56
C ARG A 62 12.97 -11.45 -3.20
N LYS A 63 13.06 -11.87 -1.93
CA LYS A 63 12.40 -13.09 -1.46
C LYS A 63 10.88 -12.93 -1.52
N LEU A 64 10.34 -11.85 -0.97
CA LEU A 64 8.91 -11.53 -0.99
C LEU A 64 8.39 -11.37 -2.42
N TRP A 65 9.14 -10.70 -3.29
CA TRP A 65 8.74 -10.50 -4.67
C TRP A 65 8.66 -11.81 -5.45
N ARG A 66 9.63 -12.70 -5.30
CA ARG A 66 9.60 -14.04 -5.92
C ARG A 66 8.41 -14.86 -5.43
N GLN A 67 8.06 -14.77 -4.15
CA GLN A 67 6.85 -15.43 -3.63
C GLN A 67 5.58 -14.86 -4.27
N TYR A 68 5.51 -13.54 -4.44
CA TYR A 68 4.40 -12.91 -5.14
C TYR A 68 4.33 -13.34 -6.62
N GLU A 69 5.45 -13.39 -7.32
CA GLU A 69 5.51 -13.89 -8.70
C GLU A 69 5.03 -15.34 -8.79
N LYS A 70 5.53 -16.19 -7.90
CA LYS A 70 5.09 -17.59 -7.78
C LYS A 70 3.58 -17.68 -7.55
N LEU A 71 3.04 -16.88 -6.63
CA LEU A 71 1.60 -16.82 -6.35
C LEU A 71 0.80 -16.47 -7.62
N CYS A 72 1.19 -15.43 -8.32
CA CYS A 72 0.54 -15.02 -9.57
C CYS A 72 0.56 -16.11 -10.65
N ASP A 73 1.68 -16.81 -10.78
CA ASP A 73 1.82 -17.86 -11.79
C ASP A 73 1.04 -19.15 -11.39
N GLU A 74 0.97 -19.46 -10.09
CA GLU A 74 0.23 -20.63 -9.59
C GLU A 74 -1.29 -20.43 -9.61
N VAL A 75 -1.76 -19.21 -9.40
CA VAL A 75 -3.18 -18.86 -9.49
C VAL A 75 -3.70 -18.95 -10.93
N GLY A 76 -2.87 -18.60 -11.91
CA GLY A 76 -3.20 -18.75 -13.34
C GLY A 76 -4.15 -17.70 -13.92
N PHE A 77 -4.61 -16.74 -13.10
CA PHE A 77 -5.42 -15.59 -13.54
C PHE A 77 -4.93 -14.30 -12.85
N VAL A 78 -5.36 -13.15 -13.38
CA VAL A 78 -4.97 -11.86 -12.80
C VAL A 78 -5.84 -11.54 -11.59
N VAL A 79 -5.24 -11.60 -10.40
CA VAL A 79 -5.91 -11.23 -9.15
C VAL A 79 -5.98 -9.70 -9.04
N PRO A 80 -7.14 -9.12 -8.68
CA PRO A 80 -7.24 -7.71 -8.32
C PRO A 80 -6.20 -7.36 -7.26
N THR A 81 -5.34 -6.38 -7.56
CA THR A 81 -4.18 -6.09 -6.69
C THR A 81 -3.93 -4.59 -6.60
N ILE A 82 -3.61 -4.13 -5.41
CA ILE A 82 -3.03 -2.82 -5.13
C ILE A 82 -1.67 -3.05 -4.48
N LEU A 83 -0.60 -2.61 -5.11
CA LEU A 83 0.75 -2.62 -4.56
C LEU A 83 1.15 -1.20 -4.16
N GLU A 84 1.63 -1.02 -2.93
CA GLU A 84 2.01 0.28 -2.38
C GLU A 84 3.49 0.35 -2.06
N TRP A 85 4.13 1.42 -2.50
CA TRP A 85 5.42 1.92 -1.98
C TRP A 85 5.48 3.45 -2.09
N PRO A 86 6.43 4.09 -1.37
CA PRO A 86 6.77 5.48 -1.63
C PRO A 86 7.09 5.70 -3.10
N ARG A 87 6.60 6.81 -3.68
CA ARG A 87 6.71 7.12 -5.12
C ARG A 87 8.13 7.00 -5.65
N ASN A 88 9.12 7.41 -4.88
CA ASN A 88 10.54 7.41 -5.29
C ASN A 88 11.30 6.17 -4.83
N ASN A 89 10.62 5.09 -4.41
CA ASN A 89 11.29 3.86 -3.99
C ASN A 89 12.02 3.19 -5.16
N ALA A 90 13.26 2.76 -4.93
CA ALA A 90 14.09 2.15 -5.96
C ALA A 90 13.53 0.82 -6.49
N TYR A 91 12.70 0.12 -5.71
CA TYR A 91 12.08 -1.15 -6.13
C TYR A 91 11.21 -1.00 -7.38
N TRP A 92 10.59 0.16 -7.61
CA TRP A 92 9.84 0.45 -8.84
C TRP A 92 10.68 0.33 -10.13
N ARG A 93 12.02 0.44 -10.00
CA ARG A 93 12.95 0.40 -11.13
C ARG A 93 13.47 -1.00 -11.45
N GLU A 94 13.26 -1.97 -10.55
CA GLU A 94 13.69 -3.36 -10.74
C GLU A 94 13.00 -3.97 -11.97
N SER A 95 13.78 -4.63 -12.83
CA SER A 95 13.25 -5.23 -14.06
C SER A 95 12.18 -6.28 -13.80
N MET A 96 12.35 -7.08 -12.74
CA MET A 96 11.37 -8.07 -12.31
C MET A 96 10.04 -7.42 -11.92
N VAL A 97 10.09 -6.28 -11.22
CA VAL A 97 8.89 -5.52 -10.83
C VAL A 97 8.17 -5.01 -12.07
N LYS A 98 8.89 -4.28 -12.94
CA LYS A 98 8.31 -3.71 -14.16
C LYS A 98 7.62 -4.76 -15.04
N LYS A 99 8.30 -5.88 -15.29
CA LYS A 99 7.75 -7.00 -16.09
C LYS A 99 6.46 -7.57 -15.48
N ARG A 100 6.42 -7.73 -14.15
CA ARG A 100 5.23 -8.25 -13.48
C ARG A 100 4.07 -7.25 -13.47
N LEU A 101 4.34 -5.96 -13.24
CA LEU A 101 3.32 -4.92 -13.32
C LEU A 101 2.70 -4.86 -14.72
N GLU A 102 3.53 -4.90 -15.76
CA GLU A 102 3.08 -4.93 -17.15
C GLU A 102 2.24 -6.19 -17.44
N LYS A 103 2.74 -7.38 -17.06
CA LYS A 103 2.03 -8.66 -17.24
C LYS A 103 0.65 -8.65 -16.57
N ASN A 104 0.52 -7.99 -15.42
CA ASN A 104 -0.73 -7.92 -14.66
C ASN A 104 -1.61 -6.71 -15.05
N GLY A 105 -1.24 -5.92 -16.06
CA GLY A 105 -1.97 -4.74 -16.50
C GLY A 105 -2.08 -3.63 -15.45
N MET A 106 -1.07 -3.52 -14.57
CA MET A 106 -1.08 -2.53 -13.50
C MET A 106 -0.70 -1.14 -13.99
N VAL A 107 -1.45 -0.14 -13.56
CA VAL A 107 -1.19 1.28 -13.79
C VAL A 107 -0.74 1.98 -12.51
N PHE A 108 0.07 3.04 -12.67
CA PHE A 108 0.51 3.84 -11.53
C PHE A 108 -0.48 4.94 -11.18
N SER A 109 -0.60 5.18 -9.88
CA SER A 109 -1.37 6.26 -9.29
C SER A 109 -0.51 6.95 -8.24
N ASP A 110 -0.10 8.19 -8.51
CA ASP A 110 0.77 8.97 -7.65
C ASP A 110 -0.03 9.98 -6.83
N PHE A 111 0.25 10.03 -5.52
CA PHE A 111 -0.45 10.96 -4.63
C PHE A 111 0.42 11.37 -3.44
N ASP A 112 0.02 12.48 -2.78
CA ASP A 112 0.69 12.96 -1.57
C ASP A 112 -0.22 12.79 -0.35
N GLY A 113 0.32 12.24 0.74
CA GLY A 113 -0.42 11.88 1.94
C GLY A 113 -1.20 13.03 2.57
N CYS A 114 -0.66 14.26 2.53
CA CYS A 114 -1.33 15.46 3.01
C CYS A 114 -2.67 15.75 2.30
N ARG A 115 -2.87 15.24 1.09
CA ARG A 115 -4.14 15.36 0.36
C ARG A 115 -5.17 14.31 0.76
N TYR A 116 -4.79 13.42 1.68
CA TYR A 116 -5.59 12.34 2.26
C TYR A 116 -5.49 12.35 3.79
N ASP A 117 -5.44 13.55 4.39
CA ASP A 117 -5.46 13.81 5.83
C ASP A 117 -4.29 13.22 6.62
N LEU A 118 -3.12 13.05 5.98
CA LEU A 118 -1.93 12.63 6.71
C LEU A 118 -1.36 13.81 7.50
N HIS A 119 -1.40 13.67 8.83
CA HIS A 119 -0.85 14.63 9.79
C HIS A 119 0.34 14.03 10.54
N ASP A 120 1.07 14.89 11.22
CA ASP A 120 2.11 14.49 12.18
C ASP A 120 1.49 13.81 13.42
N SER A 121 2.33 13.30 14.30
CA SER A 121 1.88 12.62 15.53
C SER A 121 1.13 13.53 16.52
N SER A 122 1.20 14.85 16.34
CA SER A 122 0.41 15.83 17.11
C SER A 122 -0.95 16.13 16.49
N GLY A 123 -1.19 15.73 15.25
CA GLY A 123 -2.41 16.04 14.49
C GLY A 123 -2.49 17.47 13.97
N ILE A 124 -1.40 18.27 14.09
CA ILE A 124 -1.44 19.71 13.79
C ILE A 124 -0.93 20.00 12.37
N GLN A 125 0.19 19.38 11.98
CA GLN A 125 0.82 19.69 10.70
C GLN A 125 0.60 18.60 9.68
N TYR A 126 0.24 18.97 8.47
CA TYR A 126 0.20 18.03 7.35
C TYR A 126 1.58 17.45 7.04
N LEU A 127 1.62 16.17 6.69
CA LEU A 127 2.83 15.49 6.23
C LEU A 127 2.75 15.21 4.74
N LYS A 128 3.65 15.83 3.97
CA LYS A 128 3.79 15.54 2.54
C LYS A 128 4.59 14.25 2.35
N LYS A 129 3.90 13.13 2.33
CA LYS A 129 4.52 11.84 2.02
C LYS A 129 4.09 11.40 0.62
N PRO A 130 5.03 11.37 -0.34
CA PRO A 130 4.71 10.94 -1.69
C PRO A 130 4.57 9.42 -1.75
N TRP A 131 3.37 8.95 -2.04
CA TRP A 131 3.03 7.55 -2.26
C TRP A 131 2.76 7.25 -3.73
N ARG A 132 2.89 5.99 -4.08
CA ARG A 132 2.47 5.43 -5.35
C ARG A 132 1.75 4.11 -5.12
N PHE A 133 0.59 3.98 -5.73
CA PHE A 133 -0.03 2.68 -5.98
C PHE A 133 0.31 2.19 -7.39
N ALA A 134 0.52 0.89 -7.52
CA ALA A 134 0.41 0.18 -8.79
C ALA A 134 -0.78 -0.77 -8.66
N SER A 135 -1.75 -0.68 -9.57
CA SER A 135 -2.98 -1.46 -9.46
C SER A 135 -3.57 -1.78 -10.83
N ASN A 136 -4.24 -2.93 -10.91
CA ASN A 136 -5.09 -3.33 -12.03
C ASN A 136 -6.58 -3.12 -11.75
N LEU A 137 -6.93 -2.46 -10.64
CA LEU A 137 -8.30 -2.08 -10.32
C LEU A 137 -8.69 -0.82 -11.09
N PRO A 138 -9.79 -0.86 -11.87
CA PRO A 138 -10.37 0.35 -12.45
C PRO A 138 -10.75 1.34 -11.37
N GLY A 139 -10.62 2.64 -11.64
CA GLY A 139 -10.97 3.72 -10.71
C GLY A 139 -9.89 4.09 -9.70
N ILE A 140 -8.81 3.29 -9.53
CA ILE A 140 -7.75 3.63 -8.56
C ILE A 140 -7.09 4.97 -8.87
N GLN A 141 -6.84 5.26 -10.15
CA GLN A 141 -6.23 6.52 -10.60
C GLN A 141 -7.14 7.73 -10.41
N GLU A 142 -8.46 7.53 -10.50
CA GLU A 142 -9.45 8.60 -10.29
C GLU A 142 -9.49 9.04 -8.83
N VAL A 143 -9.28 8.10 -7.93
CA VAL A 143 -9.34 8.32 -6.48
C VAL A 143 -7.99 8.76 -5.91
N PHE A 144 -6.89 8.15 -6.34
CA PHE A 144 -5.55 8.36 -5.80
C PHE A 144 -4.61 9.07 -6.79
N ASN A 145 -4.93 10.31 -7.16
CA ASN A 145 -4.14 11.13 -8.08
C ASN A 145 -3.87 12.55 -7.54
N ARG A 146 -4.20 12.81 -6.27
CA ARG A 146 -4.10 14.17 -5.72
C ARG A 146 -2.67 14.46 -5.25
N LEU A 147 -1.98 15.27 -6.02
CA LEU A 147 -0.69 15.84 -5.65
C LEU A 147 -0.87 17.16 -4.90
N CYS A 148 -0.03 17.38 -3.89
CA CYS A 148 -0.03 18.63 -3.14
C CYS A 148 0.39 19.82 -4.02
N GLN A 149 -0.41 20.86 -4.04
CA GLN A 149 -0.18 22.10 -4.80
C GLN A 149 0.66 23.12 -4.02
N GLY A 150 1.06 22.81 -2.77
CA GLY A 150 1.77 23.76 -1.92
C GLY A 150 0.87 24.80 -1.26
N ASP A 151 -0.42 24.53 -1.18
CA ASP A 151 -1.47 25.39 -0.62
C ASP A 151 -1.53 25.36 0.92
N HIS A 152 -0.64 24.59 1.57
CA HIS A 152 -0.51 24.49 3.03
C HIS A 152 0.93 24.15 3.44
N ASN A 153 1.25 24.41 4.71
CA ASN A 153 2.54 24.09 5.29
C ASN A 153 2.63 22.58 5.64
N HIS A 154 3.86 22.07 5.63
CA HIS A 154 4.13 20.66 5.97
C HIS A 154 5.11 20.54 7.12
N GLY A 155 4.83 19.57 8.00
CA GLY A 155 5.78 19.07 8.97
C GLY A 155 6.87 18.20 8.32
N SER A 156 7.91 17.90 9.08
CA SER A 156 8.98 17.01 8.66
C SER A 156 8.53 15.56 8.70
N THR A 157 8.87 14.79 7.67
CA THR A 157 8.64 13.32 7.61
C THR A 157 9.85 12.52 8.11
N CYS A 158 10.75 13.14 8.90
CA CYS A 158 11.96 12.51 9.43
C CYS A 158 11.78 12.06 10.90
N GLY A 159 12.71 11.24 11.40
CA GLY A 159 12.73 10.80 12.79
C GLY A 159 11.46 10.01 13.18
N LYS A 160 10.82 10.42 14.28
CA LYS A 160 9.60 9.77 14.78
C LYS A 160 8.44 9.83 13.78
N GLU A 161 8.35 10.92 13.01
CA GLU A 161 7.31 11.11 12.02
C GLU A 161 7.48 10.18 10.80
N ALA A 162 8.70 9.73 10.50
CA ALA A 162 8.92 8.70 9.49
C ALA A 162 8.25 7.37 9.88
N LYS A 163 8.23 7.03 11.17
CA LYS A 163 7.52 5.84 11.68
C LYS A 163 6.02 6.07 11.74
N HIS A 164 5.58 7.23 12.26
CA HIS A 164 4.16 7.58 12.32
C HIS A 164 3.51 7.57 10.93
N SER A 165 4.16 8.17 9.95
CA SER A 165 3.65 8.24 8.58
C SER A 165 3.68 6.91 7.79
N GLN A 166 4.00 5.78 8.41
CA GLN A 166 3.84 4.47 7.78
C GLN A 166 2.38 4.00 7.78
N TYR A 167 1.57 4.52 8.70
CA TYR A 167 0.16 4.17 8.78
C TYR A 167 -0.65 4.93 7.74
N TYR A 168 -1.61 4.23 7.15
CA TYR A 168 -2.59 4.85 6.27
C TYR A 168 -3.60 5.63 7.08
N THR A 169 -4.05 6.76 6.54
CA THR A 169 -5.11 7.55 7.17
C THR A 169 -6.46 6.84 7.04
N PRO A 170 -7.43 7.12 7.92
CA PRO A 170 -8.80 6.65 7.74
C PRO A 170 -9.36 6.98 6.36
N THR A 171 -9.14 8.22 5.87
CA THR A 171 -9.54 8.66 4.53
C THR A 171 -8.97 7.76 3.44
N MET A 172 -7.67 7.45 3.47
CA MET A 172 -7.06 6.54 2.50
C MET A 172 -7.67 5.15 2.57
N THR A 173 -7.84 4.62 3.78
CA THR A 173 -8.39 3.28 4.00
C THR A 173 -9.82 3.17 3.46
N ILE A 174 -10.66 4.15 3.77
CA ILE A 174 -12.03 4.26 3.26
C ILE A 174 -12.05 4.26 1.73
N LEU A 175 -11.23 5.08 1.11
CA LEU A 175 -11.18 5.21 -0.34
C LEU A 175 -10.66 3.94 -1.02
N VAL A 176 -9.68 3.25 -0.44
CA VAL A 176 -9.21 1.94 -0.94
C VAL A 176 -10.35 0.92 -0.90
N HIS A 177 -11.04 0.80 0.23
CA HIS A 177 -12.18 -0.13 0.36
C HIS A 177 -13.30 0.21 -0.61
N LYS A 178 -13.57 1.51 -0.84
CA LYS A 178 -14.57 1.94 -1.82
C LYS A 178 -14.19 1.49 -3.23
N VAL A 179 -12.97 1.70 -3.68
CA VAL A 179 -12.50 1.24 -5.00
C VAL A 179 -12.65 -0.28 -5.14
N ILE A 180 -12.29 -1.04 -4.10
CA ILE A 180 -12.43 -2.49 -4.08
C ILE A 180 -13.92 -2.90 -4.16
N ALA A 181 -14.77 -2.25 -3.37
CA ALA A 181 -16.21 -2.53 -3.36
C ALA A 181 -16.85 -2.19 -4.72
N ASP A 182 -16.53 -1.03 -5.29
CA ASP A 182 -17.05 -0.63 -6.61
C ASP A 182 -16.64 -1.62 -7.70
N PHE A 183 -15.42 -2.14 -7.64
CA PHE A 183 -14.96 -3.18 -8.56
C PHE A 183 -15.78 -4.47 -8.46
N PHE A 184 -16.03 -4.97 -7.26
CA PHE A 184 -16.72 -6.25 -7.06
C PHE A 184 -18.25 -6.18 -7.13
N TYR A 185 -18.83 -5.00 -6.87
CA TYR A 185 -20.29 -4.84 -6.79
C TYR A 185 -20.87 -3.91 -7.88
N GLY A 186 -20.03 -3.45 -8.82
CA GLY A 186 -20.48 -2.69 -9.99
C GLY A 186 -20.99 -1.28 -9.70
N LYS A 187 -20.75 -0.72 -8.52
CA LYS A 187 -21.05 0.67 -8.20
C LYS A 187 -19.98 1.56 -8.80
N ARG A 188 -20.32 2.46 -9.72
CA ARG A 188 -19.38 3.44 -10.25
C ARG A 188 -19.07 4.51 -9.20
N PHE A 189 -17.81 4.69 -8.90
CA PHE A 189 -17.33 5.84 -8.15
C PHE A 189 -17.58 7.11 -8.97
N VAL A 190 -18.24 8.11 -8.37
CA VAL A 190 -18.39 9.45 -8.97
C VAL A 190 -17.38 10.37 -8.31
N PRO A 191 -16.30 10.81 -9.02
CA PRO A 191 -15.36 11.76 -8.48
C PRO A 191 -16.07 13.06 -8.11
N GLY A 192 -15.84 13.57 -6.92
CA GLY A 192 -16.33 14.88 -6.47
C GLY A 192 -17.48 14.87 -5.48
N THR A 193 -18.09 13.72 -5.17
CA THR A 193 -19.19 13.62 -4.18
C THR A 193 -18.75 13.08 -2.83
N VAL A 194 -17.48 13.21 -2.45
CA VAL A 194 -17.08 13.00 -1.06
C VAL A 194 -17.36 14.30 -0.31
N ASP A 195 -18.62 14.60 -0.16
CA ASP A 195 -19.08 15.47 0.90
C ASP A 195 -19.05 14.64 2.19
N ASN A 196 -18.24 15.06 3.15
CA ASN A 196 -18.06 14.37 4.43
C ASN A 196 -19.36 14.24 5.24
N THR A 197 -20.49 14.75 4.76
CA THR A 197 -21.79 14.77 5.43
C THR A 197 -22.74 13.66 4.96
N ASN A 198 -22.46 12.96 3.85
CA ASN A 198 -23.32 11.90 3.32
C ASN A 198 -22.54 10.64 2.93
N MET A 199 -21.84 10.04 3.90
CA MET A 199 -21.41 8.66 3.74
C MET A 199 -22.64 7.76 3.78
N ASP A 200 -22.86 7.04 2.67
CA ASP A 200 -23.98 6.12 2.48
C ASP A 200 -24.14 5.21 3.72
N SER A 201 -25.36 5.14 4.28
CA SER A 201 -25.65 4.39 5.50
C SER A 201 -25.22 2.92 5.44
N ASP A 202 -25.25 2.33 4.24
CA ASP A 202 -24.82 0.95 3.98
C ASP A 202 -23.30 0.78 4.13
N TYR A 203 -22.54 1.82 3.78
CA TYR A 203 -21.10 1.80 3.96
C TYR A 203 -20.70 2.00 5.44
N MET A 204 -21.41 2.87 6.17
CA MET A 204 -21.22 3.01 7.61
C MET A 204 -21.61 1.73 8.36
N GLN A 205 -22.64 1.01 7.93
CA GLN A 205 -22.97 -0.32 8.46
C GLN A 205 -21.88 -1.35 8.14
N PHE A 206 -21.29 -1.31 6.96
CA PHE A 206 -20.15 -2.16 6.60
C PHE A 206 -18.92 -1.85 7.46
N VAL A 207 -18.55 -0.58 7.63
CA VAL A 207 -17.44 -0.16 8.51
C VAL A 207 -17.75 -0.48 9.97
N ALA A 208 -18.97 -0.29 10.45
CA ALA A 208 -19.37 -0.67 11.82
C ALA A 208 -19.33 -2.19 12.02
N LYS A 209 -19.67 -2.98 11.02
CA LYS A 209 -19.67 -4.44 11.10
C LYS A 209 -18.29 -5.05 10.97
N TYR A 210 -17.39 -4.46 10.17
CA TYR A 210 -16.08 -5.00 9.85
C TYR A 210 -14.90 -4.10 10.27
N GLY A 211 -15.15 -2.82 10.59
CA GLY A 211 -14.13 -1.86 11.04
C GLY A 211 -13.60 -2.11 12.46
N ASN A 212 -14.20 -3.04 13.20
CA ASN A 212 -13.70 -3.52 14.51
C ASN A 212 -12.63 -4.63 14.39
N LEU A 213 -12.18 -4.96 13.18
CA LEU A 213 -10.92 -5.67 13.00
C LEU A 213 -9.77 -4.70 13.35
N ARG A 214 -9.61 -4.45 14.66
CA ARG A 214 -8.37 -3.92 15.21
C ARG A 214 -7.29 -4.95 14.90
N VAL A 215 -6.52 -4.70 13.86
CA VAL A 215 -5.19 -5.28 13.76
C VAL A 215 -4.40 -4.59 14.86
N ASP A 216 -4.12 -5.32 15.92
CA ASP A 216 -3.34 -4.80 17.05
C ASP A 216 -1.95 -4.42 16.52
N PRO A 217 -1.47 -3.16 16.73
CA PRO A 217 -0.12 -2.76 16.31
C PRO A 217 0.99 -3.63 16.95
N GLY A 218 0.67 -4.46 17.94
CA GLY A 218 1.55 -5.44 18.56
C GLY A 218 1.83 -6.70 17.72
N ASP A 219 1.02 -7.00 16.72
CA ASP A 219 1.14 -8.22 15.91
C ASP A 219 2.24 -8.14 14.83
N PHE A 220 2.92 -7.00 14.70
CA PHE A 220 4.02 -6.77 13.76
C PHE A 220 5.37 -6.51 14.45
N LYS A 221 5.66 -7.20 15.54
CA LYS A 221 7.01 -7.22 16.13
C LYS A 221 7.88 -8.32 15.55
#